data_426fed31f31ce37b57d49ea27a9a01b6
#
_entry.id   426fed31f31ce37b57d49ea27a9a01b6
#
_cell.length_a   1.000
_cell.length_b   1.000
_cell.length_c   1.000
_cell.angle_alpha   90.00
_cell.angle_beta   90.00
_cell.angle_gamma   90.00
#
_symmetry.space_group_name_H-M   'P 1'
#
loop_
_entity.id
_entity.type
_entity.pdbx_description
1 polymer ?
#
loop_
_entity_poly.entity_id
_entity_poly.type
_entity_poly.pdbx_seq_one_letter_code
_entity_poly.pdbx_strand_id
1 'polypeptide(L)'
;MKIFFKSLIILLFISIPSQSEVIKEIKVTGNKRVSTETVKIFSEVKLNSDLNRNELNNVIKNLYSTQYFKDVSVNVENNVLHIYVEENPIIQSIIFEGLKNKRILKVLTEQIELREKSSFIKNKVKKDENKISNILRANGFYFSKVSSKLKNNNNNTVDLIYEIDLGEKAFIRKISFIGDKKIKENKLRKVIISEEAKFWKFISNKKFLDINRVKLDQNLLYNFYKNKGYYDVSIESSSAKIINETDFELVFNINAGKKYYFGNFNLSIPQDYTKDSFNNIIETMNKLEGEVYSLDKVKEILNDIDDIALTKEFEFINAKYDETTVNNKINLTLKLEESEKFYIERINIFGNYITQENVIRNAFLVDEGDAFNEILVNKSINEVKSKRIFKTVTKKISSGSTDKLKTIDITVEEQATGEIT
;
A
#
# COMPACT_ATOMS: atom_id res chain seq x y z
N MET A 1 -18.60 75.10 24.87
CA MET A 1 -17.34 75.00 24.14
C MET A 1 -16.58 73.83 24.73
N LYS A 2 -16.69 72.62 24.14
CA LYS A 2 -16.08 71.36 24.63
C LYS A 2 -14.97 70.97 23.66
N ILE A 3 -13.74 71.02 24.15
CA ILE A 3 -12.54 70.60 23.41
C ILE A 3 -12.42 69.08 23.57
N PHE A 4 -12.54 68.36 22.47
CA PHE A 4 -12.30 66.89 22.42
C PHE A 4 -10.81 66.66 22.24
N PHE A 5 -10.16 66.10 23.25
CA PHE A 5 -8.83 65.57 23.17
C PHE A 5 -8.90 64.15 22.54
N LYS A 6 -8.49 64.04 21.29
CA LYS A 6 -8.29 62.70 20.66
C LYS A 6 -6.90 62.19 21.06
N SER A 7 -6.85 61.26 21.99
CA SER A 7 -5.67 60.48 22.30
C SER A 7 -5.40 59.46 21.18
N LEU A 8 -4.35 59.70 20.41
CA LEU A 8 -3.83 58.79 19.39
C LEU A 8 -2.96 57.75 20.08
N ILE A 9 -3.51 56.56 20.36
CA ILE A 9 -2.71 55.40 20.82
C ILE A 9 -1.98 54.84 19.61
N ILE A 10 -0.71 55.13 19.47
CA ILE A 10 0.22 54.49 18.55
C ILE A 10 0.54 53.10 19.14
N LEU A 11 -0.09 52.07 18.62
CA LEU A 11 0.28 50.68 18.89
C LEU A 11 1.59 50.38 18.17
N LEU A 12 2.72 50.53 18.90
CA LEU A 12 4.02 50.05 18.46
C LEU A 12 3.94 48.53 18.39
N PHE A 13 3.75 47.98 17.18
CA PHE A 13 4.06 46.59 16.89
C PHE A 13 5.57 46.43 17.05
N ILE A 14 6.01 46.01 18.23
CA ILE A 14 7.35 45.49 18.43
C ILE A 14 7.36 44.12 17.68
N SER A 15 7.73 44.16 16.41
CA SER A 15 8.21 42.98 15.72
C SER A 15 9.48 42.54 16.42
N ILE A 16 9.38 41.53 17.27
CA ILE A 16 10.56 40.84 17.80
C ILE A 16 11.22 40.20 16.58
N PRO A 17 12.40 40.67 16.13
CA PRO A 17 13.10 40.01 15.05
C PRO A 17 13.38 38.58 15.54
N SER A 18 12.99 37.59 14.77
CA SER A 18 13.44 36.23 14.94
C SER A 18 14.96 36.25 14.74
N GLN A 19 15.71 36.38 15.84
CA GLN A 19 17.16 36.33 15.77
C GLN A 19 17.55 34.94 15.34
N SER A 20 18.07 34.86 14.13
CA SER A 20 18.82 33.72 13.65
C SER A 20 20.19 33.78 14.35
N GLU A 21 20.54 32.71 15.06
CA GLU A 21 21.83 32.64 15.78
C GLU A 21 22.81 31.78 14.98
N VAL A 22 24.00 32.31 14.71
CA VAL A 22 25.08 31.57 14.05
C VAL A 22 25.65 30.52 15.00
N ILE A 23 25.58 29.25 14.64
CA ILE A 23 26.01 28.13 15.48
C ILE A 23 27.52 27.94 15.39
N LYS A 24 28.21 28.10 16.49
CA LYS A 24 29.68 27.90 16.60
C LYS A 24 30.04 26.55 17.18
N GLU A 25 29.17 25.94 17.97
CA GLU A 25 29.40 24.67 18.66
C GLU A 25 28.10 23.87 18.73
N ILE A 26 28.19 22.52 18.69
CA ILE A 26 27.09 21.62 18.91
C ILE A 26 27.42 20.73 20.10
N LYS A 27 26.62 20.82 21.17
CA LYS A 27 26.70 19.97 22.36
C LYS A 27 25.58 18.97 22.39
N VAL A 28 25.92 17.69 22.55
CA VAL A 28 24.96 16.58 22.64
C VAL A 28 25.01 16.03 24.06
N THR A 29 23.83 15.78 24.62
CA THR A 29 23.68 15.17 25.96
C THR A 29 22.56 14.12 25.95
N GLY A 30 22.64 13.15 26.85
CA GLY A 30 21.66 12.08 26.99
C GLY A 30 21.93 10.85 26.13
N ASN A 31 22.82 10.97 25.14
CA ASN A 31 23.26 9.82 24.36
C ASN A 31 24.15 8.88 25.20
N LYS A 32 23.95 7.57 25.04
CA LYS A 32 24.70 6.52 25.75
C LYS A 32 25.40 5.58 24.77
N ARG A 33 24.67 5.07 23.80
CA ARG A 33 25.09 4.11 22.79
C ARG A 33 25.45 4.79 21.45
N VAL A 34 24.62 5.78 21.06
CA VAL A 34 24.87 6.55 19.86
C VAL A 34 25.95 7.60 20.15
N SER A 35 27.04 7.62 19.37
CA SER A 35 28.12 8.57 19.61
C SER A 35 27.66 10.03 19.36
N THR A 36 28.30 10.95 20.06
CA THR A 36 28.06 12.40 19.88
C THR A 36 28.23 12.81 18.41
N GLU A 37 29.22 12.27 17.74
CA GLU A 37 29.52 12.57 16.34
C GLU A 37 28.38 12.04 15.42
N THR A 38 27.85 10.87 15.71
CA THR A 38 26.72 10.30 14.98
C THR A 38 25.45 11.17 15.13
N VAL A 39 25.17 11.66 16.34
CA VAL A 39 24.04 12.57 16.56
C VAL A 39 24.23 13.88 15.80
N LYS A 40 25.45 14.44 15.78
CA LYS A 40 25.77 15.64 14.99
C LYS A 40 25.56 15.41 13.50
N ILE A 41 25.99 14.27 12.96
CA ILE A 41 25.77 13.92 11.55
C ILE A 41 24.29 13.85 11.23
N PHE A 42 23.50 13.15 12.04
CA PHE A 42 22.05 13.01 11.83
C PHE A 42 21.28 14.32 12.02
N SER A 43 21.83 15.27 12.79
CA SER A 43 21.23 16.60 12.91
C SER A 43 21.30 17.41 11.62
N GLU A 44 22.23 17.08 10.71
CA GLU A 44 22.51 17.78 9.45
C GLU A 44 22.87 19.27 9.63
N VAL A 45 23.24 19.68 10.84
CA VAL A 45 23.62 21.05 11.14
C VAL A 45 25.08 21.27 10.79
N LYS A 46 25.34 22.34 10.03
CA LYS A 46 26.69 22.79 9.71
C LYS A 46 27.12 23.89 10.70
N LEU A 47 28.36 23.83 11.18
CA LEU A 47 28.94 24.91 11.94
C LEU A 47 29.01 26.20 11.10
N ASN A 48 28.85 27.35 11.74
CA ASN A 48 28.76 28.69 11.14
C ASN A 48 27.51 28.87 10.22
N SER A 49 26.46 28.04 10.36
CA SER A 49 25.16 28.31 9.75
C SER A 49 24.23 29.04 10.72
N ASP A 50 23.35 29.83 10.15
CA ASP A 50 22.24 30.44 10.87
C ASP A 50 21.13 29.39 11.05
N LEU A 51 20.60 29.24 12.25
CA LEU A 51 19.46 28.37 12.51
C LEU A 51 18.22 29.18 12.87
N ASN A 52 17.24 29.14 12.01
CA ASN A 52 15.91 29.64 12.28
C ASN A 52 15.03 28.54 12.90
N ARG A 53 13.82 28.90 13.33
CA ARG A 53 12.91 28.00 14.00
C ARG A 53 12.53 26.77 13.12
N ASN A 54 12.47 26.96 11.81
CA ASN A 54 12.15 25.83 10.88
C ASN A 54 13.32 24.86 10.78
N GLU A 55 14.55 25.35 10.78
CA GLU A 55 15.75 24.52 10.77
C GLU A 55 15.91 23.75 12.07
N LEU A 56 15.63 24.34 13.23
CA LEU A 56 15.58 23.64 14.52
C LEU A 56 14.52 22.51 14.49
N ASN A 57 13.35 22.76 13.91
CA ASN A 57 12.33 21.72 13.73
C ASN A 57 12.82 20.61 12.79
N ASN A 58 13.62 20.92 11.76
CA ASN A 58 14.20 19.92 10.88
C ASN A 58 15.24 19.06 11.61
N VAL A 59 16.07 19.65 12.46
CA VAL A 59 16.99 18.89 13.33
C VAL A 59 16.23 17.85 14.16
N ILE A 60 15.13 18.26 14.81
CA ILE A 60 14.29 17.35 15.58
C ILE A 60 13.72 16.25 14.70
N LYS A 61 13.17 16.59 13.52
CA LYS A 61 12.61 15.61 12.58
C LYS A 61 13.68 14.64 12.09
N ASN A 62 14.87 15.11 11.72
CA ASN A 62 15.97 14.30 11.24
C ASN A 62 16.38 13.28 12.31
N LEU A 63 16.56 13.72 13.55
CA LEU A 63 16.92 12.83 14.65
C LEU A 63 15.82 11.80 14.96
N TYR A 64 14.52 12.19 14.97
CA TYR A 64 13.42 11.23 15.13
C TYR A 64 13.33 10.27 13.97
N SER A 65 13.63 10.69 12.75
CA SER A 65 13.56 9.82 11.55
C SER A 65 14.51 8.62 11.63
N THR A 66 15.63 8.77 12.37
CA THR A 66 16.58 7.66 12.61
C THR A 66 16.02 6.54 13.44
N GLN A 67 14.92 6.77 14.18
CA GLN A 67 14.30 5.82 15.11
C GLN A 67 15.19 5.38 16.27
N TYR A 68 16.36 6.04 16.48
CA TYR A 68 17.21 5.75 17.63
C TYR A 68 16.74 6.43 18.92
N PHE A 69 15.98 7.52 18.80
CA PHE A 69 15.65 8.38 19.93
C PHE A 69 14.15 8.29 20.26
N LYS A 70 13.86 8.19 21.55
CA LYS A 70 12.52 8.23 22.15
C LYS A 70 12.07 9.66 22.35
N ASP A 71 13.01 10.52 22.75
CA ASP A 71 12.78 11.95 22.91
C ASP A 71 13.97 12.75 22.39
N VAL A 72 13.68 13.92 21.80
CA VAL A 72 14.66 14.85 21.26
C VAL A 72 14.19 16.26 21.54
N SER A 73 15.05 17.05 22.19
CA SER A 73 14.83 18.48 22.31
C SER A 73 16.09 19.25 21.90
N VAL A 74 15.88 20.41 21.33
CA VAL A 74 16.97 21.29 20.89
C VAL A 74 16.77 22.71 21.44
N ASN A 75 17.85 23.33 21.84
CA ASN A 75 17.88 24.71 22.27
C ASN A 75 19.17 25.38 21.79
N VAL A 76 19.11 26.67 21.46
CA VAL A 76 20.28 27.46 21.11
C VAL A 76 20.51 28.50 22.19
N GLU A 77 21.71 28.52 22.77
CA GLU A 77 22.14 29.50 23.77
C GLU A 77 23.58 29.88 23.49
N ASN A 78 23.85 31.20 23.43
CA ASN A 78 25.21 31.74 23.23
C ASN A 78 25.96 31.16 22.03
N ASN A 79 25.29 31.01 20.89
CA ASN A 79 25.83 30.40 19.66
C ASN A 79 26.18 28.90 19.78
N VAL A 80 25.69 28.22 20.82
CA VAL A 80 25.82 26.76 21.01
C VAL A 80 24.48 26.09 20.81
N LEU A 81 24.41 25.12 19.89
CA LEU A 81 23.26 24.27 19.73
C LEU A 81 23.34 23.12 20.74
N HIS A 82 22.44 23.13 21.71
CA HIS A 82 22.29 22.05 22.67
C HIS A 82 21.25 21.03 22.13
N ILE A 83 21.66 19.79 21.91
CA ILE A 83 20.83 18.70 21.51
C ILE A 83 20.71 17.72 22.69
N TYR A 84 19.52 17.57 23.23
CA TYR A 84 19.21 16.62 24.29
C TYR A 84 18.49 15.43 23.65
N VAL A 85 18.97 14.21 23.90
CA VAL A 85 18.37 12.98 23.34
C VAL A 85 18.13 11.95 24.44
N GLU A 86 17.02 11.25 24.36
CA GLU A 86 16.76 10.01 25.11
C GLU A 86 16.71 8.86 24.12
N GLU A 87 17.60 7.89 24.26
CA GLU A 87 17.65 6.76 23.32
C GLU A 87 16.51 5.78 23.53
N ASN A 88 15.94 5.26 22.44
CA ASN A 88 15.04 4.13 22.47
C ASN A 88 15.79 2.91 23.04
N PRO A 89 15.17 2.10 23.92
CA PRO A 89 15.77 0.85 24.32
C PRO A 89 15.90 -0.11 23.11
N ILE A 90 16.85 -1.05 23.20
CA ILE A 90 17.01 -2.10 22.21
C ILE A 90 16.15 -3.30 22.60
N ILE A 91 15.49 -3.89 21.63
CA ILE A 91 14.79 -5.16 21.80
C ILE A 91 15.86 -6.27 21.90
N GLN A 92 15.98 -6.88 23.07
CA GLN A 92 16.87 -7.99 23.32
C GLN A 92 16.28 -9.30 22.80
N SER A 93 14.99 -9.53 23.06
CA SER A 93 14.26 -10.70 22.59
C SER A 93 12.80 -10.35 22.24
N ILE A 94 12.20 -11.14 21.32
CA ILE A 94 10.77 -11.09 21.00
C ILE A 94 10.18 -12.45 21.31
N ILE A 95 9.24 -12.49 22.25
CA ILE A 95 8.63 -13.71 22.77
C ILE A 95 7.15 -13.73 22.41
N PHE A 96 6.66 -14.86 21.89
CA PHE A 96 5.25 -15.10 21.62
C PHE A 96 4.70 -16.11 22.65
N GLU A 97 4.05 -15.60 23.69
CA GLU A 97 3.44 -16.45 24.71
C GLU A 97 2.05 -16.90 24.28
N GLY A 98 1.66 -18.13 24.64
CA GLY A 98 0.34 -18.71 24.32
C GLY A 98 0.26 -19.38 22.94
N LEU A 99 1.31 -19.31 22.10
CA LEU A 99 1.33 -19.91 20.77
C LEU A 99 2.39 -21.02 20.66
N LYS A 100 1.94 -22.28 20.48
CA LYS A 100 2.84 -23.45 20.36
C LYS A 100 3.10 -23.87 18.89
N ASN A 101 2.33 -23.38 17.94
CA ASN A 101 2.42 -23.80 16.54
C ASN A 101 3.64 -23.19 15.86
N LYS A 102 4.67 -24.00 15.59
CA LYS A 102 5.94 -23.58 14.97
C LYS A 102 5.77 -22.91 13.60
N ARG A 103 4.79 -23.37 12.78
CA ARG A 103 4.53 -22.79 11.46
C ARG A 103 3.98 -21.37 11.59
N ILE A 104 3.03 -21.14 12.48
CA ILE A 104 2.48 -19.81 12.71
C ILE A 104 3.54 -18.90 13.34
N LEU A 105 4.31 -19.39 14.31
CA LEU A 105 5.42 -18.65 14.93
C LEU A 105 6.42 -18.16 13.88
N LYS A 106 6.83 -19.03 12.95
CA LYS A 106 7.73 -18.62 11.85
C LYS A 106 7.14 -17.48 11.04
N VAL A 107 5.88 -17.60 10.62
CA VAL A 107 5.19 -16.54 9.85
C VAL A 107 5.09 -15.25 10.65
N LEU A 108 4.77 -15.30 11.96
CA LEU A 108 4.71 -14.12 12.81
C LEU A 108 6.07 -13.43 12.90
N THR A 109 7.13 -14.18 13.18
CA THR A 109 8.50 -13.65 13.26
C THR A 109 8.93 -12.96 11.96
N GLU A 110 8.51 -13.48 10.81
CA GLU A 110 8.83 -12.89 9.50
C GLU A 110 8.00 -11.65 9.17
N GLN A 111 6.76 -11.56 9.66
CA GLN A 111 5.80 -10.53 9.24
C GLN A 111 5.72 -9.31 10.16
N ILE A 112 6.08 -9.40 11.43
CA ILE A 112 6.11 -8.25 12.34
C ILE A 112 7.18 -7.24 11.89
N GLU A 113 7.01 -5.96 12.26
CA GLU A 113 7.96 -4.89 11.89
C GLU A 113 9.14 -4.81 12.87
N LEU A 114 8.87 -5.04 14.15
CA LEU A 114 9.91 -5.02 15.17
C LEU A 114 10.81 -6.27 15.06
N ARG A 115 12.09 -6.09 15.33
CA ARG A 115 13.10 -7.15 15.26
C ARG A 115 13.97 -7.13 16.51
N GLU A 116 14.50 -8.28 16.86
CA GLU A 116 15.56 -8.36 17.86
C GLU A 116 16.76 -7.52 17.43
N LYS A 117 17.45 -6.93 18.38
CA LYS A 117 18.59 -6.01 18.18
C LYS A 117 18.25 -4.68 17.47
N SER A 118 16.98 -4.40 17.24
CA SER A 118 16.51 -3.09 16.74
C SER A 118 15.99 -2.19 17.86
N SER A 119 15.85 -0.90 17.59
CA SER A 119 15.24 0.04 18.53
C SER A 119 13.77 -0.29 18.78
N PHE A 120 13.34 -0.24 20.03
CA PHE A 120 11.95 -0.37 20.41
C PHE A 120 11.17 0.89 20.06
N ILE A 121 10.16 0.74 19.20
CA ILE A 121 9.31 1.85 18.75
C ILE A 121 7.85 1.55 19.12
N LYS A 122 7.34 2.29 20.10
CA LYS A 122 6.00 2.07 20.66
C LYS A 122 4.89 1.99 19.61
N ASN A 123 4.92 2.86 18.59
CA ASN A 123 3.89 2.87 17.55
C ASN A 123 3.91 1.62 16.66
N LYS A 124 5.06 0.96 16.50
CA LYS A 124 5.17 -0.30 15.74
C LYS A 124 4.57 -1.48 16.49
N VAL A 125 4.59 -1.47 17.83
CA VAL A 125 4.00 -2.54 18.65
C VAL A 125 2.53 -2.72 18.30
N LYS A 126 1.75 -1.62 18.23
CA LYS A 126 0.32 -1.70 17.89
C LYS A 126 0.07 -2.21 16.47
N LYS A 127 0.94 -1.85 15.54
CA LYS A 127 0.89 -2.39 14.17
C LYS A 127 1.17 -3.89 14.16
N ASP A 128 2.15 -4.34 14.94
CA ASP A 128 2.49 -5.75 15.06
C ASP A 128 1.38 -6.55 15.74
N GLU A 129 0.77 -6.05 16.83
CA GLU A 129 -0.41 -6.68 17.44
C GLU A 129 -1.53 -6.89 16.42
N ASN A 130 -1.81 -5.88 15.59
CA ASN A 130 -2.82 -5.99 14.54
C ASN A 130 -2.43 -7.01 13.44
N LYS A 131 -1.16 -7.04 13.03
CA LYS A 131 -0.64 -8.04 12.08
C LYS A 131 -0.75 -9.45 12.64
N ILE A 132 -0.34 -9.64 13.89
CA ILE A 132 -0.45 -10.93 14.59
C ILE A 132 -1.92 -11.37 14.62
N SER A 133 -2.84 -10.50 15.05
CA SER A 133 -4.28 -10.78 15.07
C SER A 133 -4.82 -11.18 13.70
N ASN A 134 -4.43 -10.49 12.64
CA ASN A 134 -4.86 -10.81 11.27
C ASN A 134 -4.33 -12.17 10.80
N ILE A 135 -3.08 -12.51 11.11
CA ILE A 135 -2.48 -13.81 10.79
C ILE A 135 -3.19 -14.93 11.55
N LEU A 136 -3.49 -14.72 12.84
CA LEU A 136 -4.23 -15.69 13.64
C LEU A 136 -5.64 -15.90 13.11
N ARG A 137 -6.36 -14.83 12.73
CA ARG A 137 -7.69 -14.91 12.11
C ARG A 137 -7.67 -15.66 10.78
N ALA A 138 -6.67 -15.40 9.92
CA ALA A 138 -6.50 -16.13 8.66
C ALA A 138 -6.23 -17.64 8.87
N ASN A 139 -5.72 -18.02 10.05
CA ASN A 139 -5.55 -19.41 10.47
C ASN A 139 -6.74 -19.98 11.27
N GLY A 140 -7.84 -19.24 11.35
CA GLY A 140 -9.10 -19.67 11.96
C GLY A 140 -9.33 -19.21 13.39
N PHE A 141 -8.37 -18.55 14.04
CA PHE A 141 -8.49 -18.04 15.39
C PHE A 141 -9.12 -16.64 15.41
N TYR A 142 -10.39 -16.56 15.04
CA TYR A 142 -11.09 -15.28 14.87
C TYR A 142 -11.20 -14.47 16.15
N PHE A 143 -11.39 -15.13 17.28
CA PHE A 143 -11.56 -14.52 18.60
C PHE A 143 -10.24 -14.33 19.35
N SER A 144 -9.11 -14.61 18.72
CA SER A 144 -7.80 -14.44 19.38
C SER A 144 -7.63 -13.02 19.89
N LYS A 145 -7.08 -12.92 21.10
CA LYS A 145 -6.68 -11.66 21.72
C LYS A 145 -5.17 -11.58 21.71
N VAL A 146 -4.64 -10.42 21.35
CA VAL A 146 -3.20 -10.16 21.32
C VAL A 146 -2.95 -8.89 22.11
N SER A 147 -2.09 -8.98 23.09
CA SER A 147 -1.57 -7.85 23.86
C SER A 147 -0.05 -7.95 23.92
N SER A 148 0.59 -6.85 24.26
CA SER A 148 2.03 -6.81 24.41
C SER A 148 2.44 -6.34 25.80
N LYS A 149 3.52 -6.92 26.34
CA LYS A 149 4.18 -6.49 27.56
C LYS A 149 5.65 -6.20 27.28
N LEU A 150 6.20 -5.24 28.01
CA LEU A 150 7.61 -4.93 28.01
C LEU A 150 8.21 -5.35 29.35
N LYS A 151 9.28 -6.08 29.28
CA LYS A 151 10.14 -6.37 30.42
C LYS A 151 11.42 -5.56 30.23
N ASN A 152 11.64 -4.59 31.11
CA ASN A 152 12.86 -3.81 31.10
C ASN A 152 14.02 -4.63 31.67
N ASN A 153 15.11 -4.63 30.96
CA ASN A 153 16.37 -5.25 31.35
C ASN A 153 17.42 -4.17 31.66
N ASN A 154 18.58 -4.59 32.10
CA ASN A 154 19.73 -3.69 32.31
C ASN A 154 20.23 -3.14 30.95
N ASN A 155 21.04 -2.05 31.00
CA ASN A 155 21.70 -1.48 29.82
C ASN A 155 20.77 -0.96 28.72
N ASN A 156 19.64 -0.37 29.09
CA ASN A 156 18.64 0.18 28.17
C ASN A 156 18.19 -0.85 27.11
N THR A 157 17.92 -2.08 27.53
CA THR A 157 17.36 -3.14 26.70
C THR A 157 16.01 -3.60 27.22
N VAL A 158 15.17 -4.16 26.34
CA VAL A 158 13.84 -4.67 26.68
C VAL A 158 13.58 -6.01 26.03
N ASP A 159 12.83 -6.88 26.71
CA ASP A 159 12.18 -8.02 26.08
C ASP A 159 10.74 -7.64 25.74
N LEU A 160 10.36 -7.82 24.47
CA LEU A 160 9.02 -7.58 23.98
C LEU A 160 8.27 -8.91 23.95
N ILE A 161 7.22 -8.99 24.76
CA ILE A 161 6.40 -10.18 24.92
C ILE A 161 5.04 -9.93 24.29
N TYR A 162 4.69 -10.68 23.24
CA TYR A 162 3.34 -10.72 22.70
C TYR A 162 2.57 -11.86 23.38
N GLU A 163 1.61 -11.50 24.23
CA GLU A 163 0.70 -12.44 24.87
C GLU A 163 -0.46 -12.75 23.92
N ILE A 164 -0.63 -14.02 23.59
CA ILE A 164 -1.61 -14.49 22.62
C ILE A 164 -2.57 -15.45 23.33
N ASP A 165 -3.82 -15.04 23.45
CA ASP A 165 -4.93 -15.92 23.74
C ASP A 165 -5.58 -16.32 22.41
N LEU A 166 -5.40 -17.58 22.01
CA LEU A 166 -5.89 -18.06 20.72
C LEU A 166 -7.41 -18.16 20.66
N GLY A 167 -8.07 -18.47 21.77
CA GLY A 167 -9.45 -18.88 21.75
C GLY A 167 -9.71 -20.11 20.85
N GLU A 168 -10.95 -20.37 20.56
CA GLU A 168 -11.35 -21.46 19.66
C GLU A 168 -11.38 -21.01 18.19
N LYS A 169 -11.30 -21.99 17.28
CA LYS A 169 -11.38 -21.71 15.84
C LYS A 169 -12.81 -21.40 15.42
N ALA A 170 -12.96 -20.39 14.58
CA ALA A 170 -14.23 -19.96 14.01
C ALA A 170 -14.48 -20.64 12.65
N PHE A 171 -15.56 -21.41 12.52
CA PHE A 171 -15.90 -22.15 11.33
C PHE A 171 -17.07 -21.52 10.57
N ILE A 172 -17.02 -21.48 9.26
CA ILE A 172 -18.16 -21.19 8.40
C ILE A 172 -18.96 -22.47 8.23
N ARG A 173 -20.09 -22.60 8.92
CA ARG A 173 -20.97 -23.78 8.82
C ARG A 173 -21.94 -23.70 7.67
N LYS A 174 -22.35 -22.49 7.32
CA LYS A 174 -23.31 -22.25 6.26
C LYS A 174 -22.96 -20.99 5.48
N ILE A 175 -23.18 -21.01 4.19
CA ILE A 175 -23.07 -19.83 3.33
C ILE A 175 -24.43 -19.62 2.67
N SER A 176 -25.03 -18.46 2.88
CA SER A 176 -26.35 -18.10 2.37
C SER A 176 -26.25 -16.90 1.46
N PHE A 177 -27.05 -16.92 0.40
CA PHE A 177 -27.23 -15.80 -0.51
C PHE A 177 -28.69 -15.38 -0.47
N ILE A 178 -28.96 -14.14 -0.04
CA ILE A 178 -30.29 -13.57 0.11
C ILE A 178 -30.50 -12.37 -0.81
N GLY A 179 -31.72 -11.86 -0.90
CA GLY A 179 -32.07 -10.70 -1.73
C GLY A 179 -32.43 -11.07 -3.17
N ASP A 180 -32.37 -10.11 -4.08
CA ASP A 180 -32.67 -10.28 -5.50
C ASP A 180 -31.46 -10.84 -6.27
N LYS A 181 -31.26 -12.16 -6.16
CA LYS A 181 -30.04 -12.83 -6.65
C LYS A 181 -30.00 -13.03 -8.16
N LYS A 182 -31.14 -13.20 -8.83
CA LYS A 182 -31.25 -13.57 -10.28
C LYS A 182 -30.47 -14.82 -10.71
N ILE A 183 -29.46 -15.24 -9.97
CA ILE A 183 -28.55 -16.36 -10.26
C ILE A 183 -28.69 -17.43 -9.19
N LYS A 184 -28.66 -18.71 -9.63
CA LYS A 184 -28.77 -19.88 -8.74
C LYS A 184 -27.59 -19.93 -7.75
N GLU A 185 -27.86 -20.24 -6.49
CA GLU A 185 -26.85 -20.31 -5.42
C GLU A 185 -25.68 -21.24 -5.74
N ASN A 186 -25.94 -22.38 -6.37
CA ASN A 186 -24.87 -23.32 -6.76
C ASN A 186 -23.84 -22.70 -7.72
N LYS A 187 -24.22 -21.69 -8.53
CA LYS A 187 -23.28 -20.93 -9.36
C LYS A 187 -22.51 -19.92 -8.52
N LEU A 188 -23.20 -19.22 -7.61
CA LEU A 188 -22.57 -18.23 -6.71
C LEU A 188 -21.54 -18.87 -5.79
N ARG A 189 -21.84 -20.08 -5.26
CA ARG A 189 -20.90 -20.86 -4.43
C ARG A 189 -19.61 -21.24 -5.16
N LYS A 190 -19.62 -21.33 -6.48
CA LYS A 190 -18.42 -21.62 -7.28
C LYS A 190 -17.57 -20.39 -7.56
N VAL A 191 -18.13 -19.19 -7.36
CA VAL A 191 -17.44 -17.91 -7.57
C VAL A 191 -16.62 -17.52 -6.36
N ILE A 192 -17.12 -17.80 -5.16
CA ILE A 192 -16.47 -17.44 -3.91
C ILE A 192 -15.36 -18.43 -3.53
N ILE A 193 -14.40 -17.94 -2.73
CA ILE A 193 -13.29 -18.74 -2.20
C ILE A 193 -13.67 -19.38 -0.86
N SER A 194 -14.47 -18.69 -0.03
CA SER A 194 -14.93 -19.23 1.25
C SER A 194 -15.73 -20.51 1.07
N GLU A 195 -15.54 -21.46 1.96
CA GLU A 195 -16.17 -22.78 1.91
C GLU A 195 -16.85 -23.12 3.23
N GLU A 196 -17.93 -23.89 3.15
CA GLU A 196 -18.56 -24.47 4.34
C GLU A 196 -17.66 -25.54 4.96
N ALA A 197 -17.56 -25.54 6.29
CA ALA A 197 -16.86 -26.58 7.03
C ALA A 197 -17.63 -27.91 6.95
N LYS A 198 -17.00 -28.93 6.37
CA LYS A 198 -17.51 -30.30 6.26
C LYS A 198 -16.47 -31.26 6.82
N PHE A 199 -16.92 -32.42 7.35
CA PHE A 199 -16.02 -33.35 8.03
C PHE A 199 -14.89 -33.89 7.14
N TRP A 200 -15.11 -33.96 5.80
CA TRP A 200 -14.08 -34.39 4.84
C TRP A 200 -13.15 -33.28 4.36
N LYS A 201 -13.43 -32.02 4.71
CA LYS A 201 -12.58 -30.84 4.36
C LYS A 201 -11.61 -30.49 5.50
N PHE A 202 -10.90 -31.46 6.06
CA PHE A 202 -10.04 -31.22 7.23
C PHE A 202 -8.77 -30.40 6.91
N ILE A 203 -8.28 -30.42 5.67
CA ILE A 203 -7.05 -29.72 5.26
C ILE A 203 -7.30 -28.26 4.86
N SER A 204 -8.51 -27.92 4.34
CA SER A 204 -8.81 -26.60 3.80
C SER A 204 -8.88 -25.54 4.89
N ASN A 205 -8.13 -24.43 4.73
CA ASN A 205 -8.25 -23.22 5.58
C ASN A 205 -9.41 -22.31 5.13
N LYS A 206 -10.02 -22.57 3.97
CA LYS A 206 -11.12 -21.76 3.41
C LYS A 206 -12.42 -21.87 4.20
N LYS A 207 -12.51 -22.86 5.09
CA LYS A 207 -13.64 -23.10 6.01
C LYS A 207 -13.63 -22.24 7.27
N PHE A 208 -12.54 -21.52 7.54
CA PHE A 208 -12.45 -20.62 8.69
C PHE A 208 -12.97 -19.23 8.30
N LEU A 209 -13.57 -18.52 9.26
CA LEU A 209 -13.99 -17.14 9.05
C LEU A 209 -12.76 -16.22 8.95
N ASP A 210 -12.65 -15.53 7.81
CA ASP A 210 -11.60 -14.55 7.52
C ASP A 210 -12.22 -13.35 6.82
N ILE A 211 -12.18 -12.18 7.45
CA ILE A 211 -12.79 -10.95 6.94
C ILE A 211 -12.20 -10.52 5.59
N ASN A 212 -10.89 -10.68 5.40
CA ASN A 212 -10.24 -10.30 4.14
C ASN A 212 -10.72 -11.20 2.99
N ARG A 213 -10.89 -12.50 3.28
CA ARG A 213 -11.45 -13.44 2.32
C ARG A 213 -12.91 -13.13 2.01
N VAL A 214 -13.70 -12.75 3.00
CA VAL A 214 -15.10 -12.34 2.79
C VAL A 214 -15.18 -11.11 1.88
N LYS A 215 -14.29 -10.12 2.05
CA LYS A 215 -14.18 -8.96 1.14
C LYS A 215 -13.79 -9.38 -0.28
N LEU A 216 -12.86 -10.33 -0.41
CA LEU A 216 -12.49 -10.88 -1.71
C LEU A 216 -13.67 -11.60 -2.36
N ASP A 217 -14.42 -12.40 -1.61
CA ASP A 217 -15.63 -13.06 -2.08
C ASP A 217 -16.68 -12.06 -2.58
N GLN A 218 -16.87 -10.93 -1.88
CA GLN A 218 -17.75 -9.84 -2.35
C GLN A 218 -17.28 -9.29 -3.69
N ASN A 219 -15.99 -9.02 -3.85
CA ASN A 219 -15.44 -8.50 -5.10
C ASN A 219 -15.57 -9.52 -6.26
N LEU A 220 -15.36 -10.80 -5.97
CA LEU A 220 -15.55 -11.87 -6.95
C LEU A 220 -17.01 -11.98 -7.39
N LEU A 221 -17.95 -11.92 -6.45
CA LEU A 221 -19.37 -11.90 -6.76
C LEU A 221 -19.74 -10.65 -7.56
N TYR A 222 -19.28 -9.47 -7.16
CA TYR A 222 -19.53 -8.22 -7.86
C TYR A 222 -19.07 -8.28 -9.33
N ASN A 223 -17.82 -8.70 -9.56
CA ASN A 223 -17.29 -8.85 -10.91
C ASN A 223 -18.05 -9.91 -11.71
N PHE A 224 -18.42 -11.04 -11.08
CA PHE A 224 -19.19 -12.09 -11.72
C PHE A 224 -20.57 -11.60 -12.19
N TYR A 225 -21.27 -10.82 -11.36
CA TYR A 225 -22.55 -10.24 -11.74
C TYR A 225 -22.40 -9.21 -12.87
N LYS A 226 -21.41 -8.32 -12.79
CA LYS A 226 -21.11 -7.38 -13.89
C LYS A 226 -20.81 -8.10 -15.20
N ASN A 227 -20.11 -9.23 -15.16
CA ASN A 227 -19.84 -10.07 -16.32
C ASN A 227 -21.07 -10.83 -16.85
N LYS A 228 -22.17 -10.79 -16.14
CA LYS A 228 -23.48 -11.36 -16.56
C LYS A 228 -24.48 -10.27 -16.94
N GLY A 229 -24.05 -9.03 -17.05
CA GLY A 229 -24.84 -7.88 -17.43
C GLY A 229 -25.56 -7.17 -16.28
N TYR A 230 -25.36 -7.57 -15.05
CA TYR A 230 -25.96 -6.89 -13.91
C TYR A 230 -25.06 -5.73 -13.46
N TYR A 231 -25.13 -4.63 -14.20
CA TYR A 231 -24.23 -3.49 -14.03
C TYR A 231 -24.40 -2.78 -12.68
N ASP A 232 -25.66 -2.59 -12.24
CA ASP A 232 -26.00 -1.91 -10.98
C ASP A 232 -25.98 -2.86 -9.77
N VAL A 233 -25.39 -4.06 -9.90
CA VAL A 233 -25.33 -4.98 -8.79
C VAL A 233 -24.74 -4.34 -7.56
N SER A 234 -25.42 -4.47 -6.45
CA SER A 234 -24.89 -4.16 -5.11
C SER A 234 -24.86 -5.41 -4.25
N ILE A 235 -23.78 -5.56 -3.48
CA ILE A 235 -23.70 -6.53 -2.40
C ILE A 235 -23.69 -5.71 -1.13
N GLU A 236 -24.91 -5.47 -0.60
CA GLU A 236 -25.18 -4.51 0.46
C GLU A 236 -24.54 -4.90 1.78
N SER A 237 -24.46 -6.20 2.05
CA SER A 237 -23.78 -6.70 3.24
C SER A 237 -23.20 -8.09 3.00
N SER A 238 -22.02 -8.31 3.58
CA SER A 238 -21.54 -9.62 3.93
C SER A 238 -21.42 -9.66 5.45
N SER A 239 -22.29 -10.37 6.10
CA SER A 239 -22.27 -10.53 7.54
C SER A 239 -21.96 -11.95 7.94
N ALA A 240 -21.18 -12.12 9.00
CA ALA A 240 -21.01 -13.39 9.65
C ALA A 240 -21.95 -13.44 10.86
N LYS A 241 -23.05 -14.19 10.73
CA LYS A 241 -23.98 -14.40 11.83
C LYS A 241 -23.46 -15.54 12.71
N ILE A 242 -23.35 -15.27 14.00
CA ILE A 242 -22.98 -16.28 14.99
C ILE A 242 -24.11 -17.30 15.10
N ILE A 243 -23.83 -18.58 14.92
CA ILE A 243 -24.75 -19.70 15.17
C ILE A 243 -24.54 -20.20 16.60
N ASN A 244 -23.27 -20.36 17.01
CA ASN A 244 -22.86 -20.69 18.36
C ASN A 244 -21.46 -20.11 18.61
N GLU A 245 -20.77 -20.47 19.70
CA GLU A 245 -19.49 -19.90 20.11
C GLU A 245 -18.38 -20.01 19.04
N THR A 246 -18.46 -21.01 18.14
CA THR A 246 -17.41 -21.29 17.16
C THR A 246 -17.90 -21.30 15.72
N ASP A 247 -19.19 -21.36 15.49
CA ASP A 247 -19.79 -21.58 14.19
C ASP A 247 -20.51 -20.32 13.66
N PHE A 248 -20.29 -20.05 12.38
CA PHE A 248 -20.84 -18.88 11.70
C PHE A 248 -21.63 -19.26 10.47
N GLU A 249 -22.70 -18.52 10.20
CA GLU A 249 -23.34 -18.41 8.90
C GLU A 249 -22.82 -17.17 8.18
N LEU A 250 -22.19 -17.35 7.03
CA LEU A 250 -21.79 -16.26 6.15
C LEU A 250 -22.94 -15.92 5.21
N VAL A 251 -23.45 -14.70 5.29
CA VAL A 251 -24.61 -14.26 4.51
C VAL A 251 -24.21 -13.15 3.57
N PHE A 252 -24.47 -13.34 2.26
CA PHE A 252 -24.34 -12.31 1.24
C PHE A 252 -25.73 -11.79 0.86
N ASN A 253 -26.00 -10.51 1.12
CA ASN A 253 -27.23 -9.85 0.67
C ASN A 253 -26.97 -9.19 -0.68
N ILE A 254 -27.59 -9.69 -1.73
CA ILE A 254 -27.33 -9.32 -3.11
C ILE A 254 -28.56 -8.64 -3.69
N ASN A 255 -28.38 -7.47 -4.26
CA ASN A 255 -29.34 -6.82 -5.15
C ASN A 255 -28.74 -6.77 -6.55
N ALA A 256 -29.17 -7.69 -7.40
CA ALA A 256 -28.63 -7.80 -8.77
C ALA A 256 -29.07 -6.66 -9.68
N GLY A 257 -30.24 -6.08 -9.41
CA GLY A 257 -30.80 -5.04 -10.26
C GLY A 257 -31.27 -5.55 -11.62
N LYS A 258 -31.20 -4.66 -12.62
CA LYS A 258 -31.60 -4.95 -14.01
C LYS A 258 -30.43 -5.49 -14.82
N LYS A 259 -30.77 -6.13 -15.93
CA LYS A 259 -29.77 -6.59 -16.90
C LYS A 259 -29.50 -5.50 -17.91
N TYR A 260 -28.23 -5.26 -18.18
CA TYR A 260 -27.74 -4.26 -19.12
C TYR A 260 -27.05 -4.91 -20.31
N TYR A 261 -27.04 -4.20 -21.41
CA TYR A 261 -26.43 -4.58 -22.69
C TYR A 261 -25.45 -3.48 -23.11
N PHE A 262 -24.49 -3.79 -23.93
CA PHE A 262 -23.69 -2.78 -24.56
C PHE A 262 -24.55 -1.92 -25.49
N GLY A 263 -24.40 -0.62 -25.35
CA GLY A 263 -25.00 0.38 -26.26
C GLY A 263 -23.99 0.79 -27.33
N ASN A 264 -23.96 2.07 -27.64
CA ASN A 264 -23.04 2.62 -28.62
C ASN A 264 -21.62 2.72 -28.05
N PHE A 265 -20.67 2.41 -28.92
CA PHE A 265 -19.26 2.63 -28.64
C PHE A 265 -18.77 3.87 -29.40
N ASN A 266 -17.98 4.68 -28.75
CA ASN A 266 -17.31 5.83 -29.36
C ASN A 266 -15.81 5.78 -29.05
N LEU A 267 -14.96 5.86 -30.07
CA LEU A 267 -13.51 5.95 -29.93
C LEU A 267 -13.05 7.35 -30.40
N SER A 268 -12.56 8.14 -29.45
CA SER A 268 -11.95 9.44 -29.72
C SER A 268 -10.44 9.27 -29.78
N ILE A 269 -9.84 9.59 -30.90
CA ILE A 269 -8.41 9.46 -31.18
C ILE A 269 -7.85 10.87 -31.45
N PRO A 270 -6.66 11.24 -30.95
CA PRO A 270 -5.98 12.49 -31.31
C PRO A 270 -5.79 12.63 -32.84
N GLN A 271 -5.74 13.87 -33.34
CA GLN A 271 -5.73 14.13 -34.78
C GLN A 271 -4.48 13.59 -35.50
N ASP A 272 -3.40 13.44 -34.78
CA ASP A 272 -2.11 13.00 -35.34
C ASP A 272 -2.01 11.49 -35.55
N TYR A 273 -3.04 10.73 -35.09
CA TYR A 273 -3.05 9.28 -35.20
C TYR A 273 -4.05 8.78 -36.23
N THR A 274 -3.63 7.74 -36.98
CA THR A 274 -4.50 7.11 -37.98
C THR A 274 -5.46 6.11 -37.32
N LYS A 275 -6.72 6.12 -37.79
CA LYS A 275 -7.73 5.16 -37.30
C LYS A 275 -7.39 3.71 -37.62
N ASP A 276 -6.56 3.47 -38.63
CA ASP A 276 -6.22 2.13 -39.12
C ASP A 276 -5.55 1.25 -38.07
N SER A 277 -4.73 1.86 -37.22
CA SER A 277 -4.08 1.17 -36.08
C SER A 277 -5.07 0.64 -35.04
N PHE A 278 -6.29 1.17 -35.02
CA PHE A 278 -7.34 0.82 -34.06
C PHE A 278 -8.46 0.00 -34.68
N ASN A 279 -8.34 -0.44 -35.95
CA ASN A 279 -9.40 -1.18 -36.66
C ASN A 279 -9.83 -2.44 -35.92
N ASN A 280 -8.92 -3.21 -35.33
CA ASN A 280 -9.26 -4.42 -34.56
C ASN A 280 -10.12 -4.10 -33.33
N ILE A 281 -9.84 -2.99 -32.64
CA ILE A 281 -10.61 -2.52 -31.49
C ILE A 281 -12.00 -2.08 -31.94
N ILE A 282 -12.10 -1.31 -33.04
CA ILE A 282 -13.37 -0.86 -33.61
C ILE A 282 -14.23 -2.03 -34.02
N GLU A 283 -13.64 -3.06 -34.66
CA GLU A 283 -14.36 -4.29 -34.97
C GLU A 283 -14.87 -5.03 -33.73
N THR A 284 -14.04 -5.13 -32.70
CA THR A 284 -14.42 -5.73 -31.40
C THR A 284 -15.58 -4.99 -30.77
N MET A 285 -15.50 -3.64 -30.74
CA MET A 285 -16.57 -2.79 -30.24
C MET A 285 -17.86 -2.98 -31.00
N ASN A 286 -17.81 -3.02 -32.33
CA ASN A 286 -18.98 -3.24 -33.19
C ASN A 286 -19.64 -4.62 -32.98
N LYS A 287 -18.83 -5.67 -32.72
CA LYS A 287 -19.34 -7.03 -32.40
C LYS A 287 -20.01 -7.10 -31.02
N LEU A 288 -19.62 -6.23 -30.10
CA LEU A 288 -20.17 -6.20 -28.73
C LEU A 288 -21.45 -5.36 -28.64
N GLU A 289 -21.73 -4.48 -29.58
CA GLU A 289 -22.94 -3.65 -29.55
C GLU A 289 -24.21 -4.52 -29.53
N GLY A 290 -25.07 -4.27 -28.53
CA GLY A 290 -26.28 -5.08 -28.29
C GLY A 290 -26.07 -6.36 -27.50
N GLU A 291 -24.84 -6.81 -27.32
CA GLU A 291 -24.53 -7.99 -26.49
C GLU A 291 -24.69 -7.66 -24.99
N VAL A 292 -24.77 -8.69 -24.17
CA VAL A 292 -24.85 -8.54 -22.71
C VAL A 292 -23.60 -7.88 -22.19
N TYR A 293 -23.77 -6.81 -21.39
CA TYR A 293 -22.65 -6.12 -20.78
C TYR A 293 -21.75 -7.08 -19.98
N SER A 294 -20.45 -6.90 -20.12
CA SER A 294 -19.42 -7.65 -19.40
C SER A 294 -18.24 -6.76 -19.07
N LEU A 295 -17.93 -6.65 -17.77
CA LEU A 295 -16.77 -5.89 -17.29
C LEU A 295 -15.45 -6.46 -17.85
N ASP A 296 -15.35 -7.78 -18.01
CA ASP A 296 -14.13 -8.39 -18.56
C ASP A 296 -13.94 -8.03 -20.03
N LYS A 297 -15.03 -7.87 -20.82
CA LYS A 297 -14.94 -7.39 -22.20
C LYS A 297 -14.47 -5.94 -22.29
N VAL A 298 -14.91 -5.08 -21.36
CA VAL A 298 -14.39 -3.71 -21.28
C VAL A 298 -12.89 -3.73 -20.98
N LYS A 299 -12.46 -4.56 -20.02
CA LYS A 299 -11.02 -4.71 -19.70
C LYS A 299 -10.21 -5.27 -20.87
N GLU A 300 -10.79 -6.21 -21.64
CA GLU A 300 -10.16 -6.77 -22.86
C GLU A 300 -9.88 -5.64 -23.87
N ILE A 301 -10.87 -4.78 -24.16
CA ILE A 301 -10.69 -3.63 -25.05
C ILE A 301 -9.60 -2.68 -24.51
N LEU A 302 -9.58 -2.41 -23.21
CA LEU A 302 -8.56 -1.54 -22.62
C LEU A 302 -7.17 -2.16 -22.73
N ASN A 303 -7.03 -3.47 -22.52
CA ASN A 303 -5.76 -4.16 -22.70
C ASN A 303 -5.29 -4.14 -24.17
N ASP A 304 -6.21 -4.28 -25.14
CA ASP A 304 -5.88 -4.18 -26.55
C ASP A 304 -5.38 -2.76 -26.92
N ILE A 305 -5.96 -1.72 -26.29
CA ILE A 305 -5.46 -0.34 -26.43
C ILE A 305 -4.08 -0.19 -25.81
N ASP A 306 -3.89 -0.75 -24.61
CA ASP A 306 -2.61 -0.73 -23.94
C ASP A 306 -1.53 -1.44 -24.80
N ASP A 307 -1.86 -2.54 -25.47
CA ASP A 307 -0.93 -3.24 -26.36
C ASP A 307 -0.56 -2.42 -27.60
N ILE A 308 -1.48 -1.62 -28.15
CA ILE A 308 -1.17 -0.65 -29.21
C ILE A 308 -0.26 0.46 -28.67
N ALA A 309 -0.56 1.00 -27.48
CA ALA A 309 0.24 2.02 -26.82
C ALA A 309 1.67 1.57 -26.49
N LEU A 310 1.97 0.27 -26.58
CA LEU A 310 3.33 -0.28 -26.41
C LEU A 310 4.15 -0.23 -27.70
N THR A 311 3.54 0.08 -28.86
CA THR A 311 4.29 0.27 -30.10
C THR A 311 4.97 1.64 -30.11
N LYS A 312 6.13 1.75 -30.75
CA LYS A 312 6.92 3.00 -30.80
C LYS A 312 6.17 4.21 -31.33
N GLU A 313 5.10 3.99 -32.11
CA GLU A 313 4.29 5.06 -32.68
C GLU A 313 3.35 5.70 -31.66
N PHE A 314 3.09 5.03 -30.51
CA PHE A 314 2.05 5.42 -29.55
C PHE A 314 2.57 5.51 -28.10
N GLU A 315 3.85 5.73 -27.90
CA GLU A 315 4.54 5.68 -26.59
C GLU A 315 3.94 6.60 -25.51
N PHE A 316 3.21 7.64 -25.93
CA PHE A 316 2.68 8.66 -25.02
C PHE A 316 1.14 8.72 -25.02
N ILE A 317 0.46 7.61 -25.29
CA ILE A 317 -0.99 7.55 -25.24
C ILE A 317 -1.46 7.02 -23.89
N ASN A 318 -2.45 7.69 -23.32
CA ASN A 318 -3.26 7.21 -22.20
C ASN A 318 -4.68 6.94 -22.69
N ALA A 319 -5.21 5.77 -22.32
CA ALA A 319 -6.61 5.44 -22.57
C ALA A 319 -7.45 5.76 -21.33
N LYS A 320 -8.50 6.56 -21.50
CA LYS A 320 -9.55 6.77 -20.51
C LYS A 320 -10.86 6.27 -21.09
N TYR A 321 -11.76 5.82 -20.23
CA TYR A 321 -13.10 5.47 -20.68
C TYR A 321 -14.16 6.03 -19.76
N ASP A 322 -15.28 6.41 -20.36
CA ASP A 322 -16.48 6.87 -19.68
C ASP A 322 -17.65 5.94 -20.04
N GLU A 323 -18.41 5.53 -19.03
CA GLU A 323 -19.62 4.74 -19.20
C GLU A 323 -20.86 5.61 -18.94
N THR A 324 -21.80 5.61 -19.87
CA THR A 324 -23.09 6.30 -19.71
C THR A 324 -24.23 5.33 -19.91
N THR A 325 -25.24 5.41 -19.04
CA THR A 325 -26.36 4.48 -19.05
C THR A 325 -27.60 5.11 -19.67
N VAL A 326 -28.17 4.48 -20.70
CA VAL A 326 -29.41 4.91 -21.36
C VAL A 326 -30.29 3.68 -21.60
N ASN A 327 -31.51 3.64 -21.05
CA ASN A 327 -32.50 2.57 -21.29
C ASN A 327 -31.95 1.14 -21.19
N ASN A 328 -31.25 0.81 -20.11
CA ASN A 328 -30.57 -0.48 -19.89
C ASN A 328 -29.46 -0.80 -20.91
N LYS A 329 -28.97 0.20 -21.64
CA LYS A 329 -27.77 0.10 -22.46
C LYS A 329 -26.66 0.92 -21.85
N ILE A 330 -25.45 0.42 -21.91
CA ILE A 330 -24.24 1.10 -21.48
C ILE A 330 -23.47 1.54 -22.70
N ASN A 331 -23.44 2.83 -22.93
CA ASN A 331 -22.61 3.41 -23.97
C ASN A 331 -21.19 3.62 -23.42
N LEU A 332 -20.21 3.23 -24.18
CA LEU A 332 -18.80 3.32 -23.81
C LEU A 332 -18.11 4.35 -24.70
N THR A 333 -17.53 5.38 -24.10
CA THR A 333 -16.68 6.33 -24.79
C THR A 333 -15.25 6.14 -24.37
N LEU A 334 -14.43 5.66 -25.29
CA LEU A 334 -12.98 5.51 -25.14
C LEU A 334 -12.31 6.78 -25.66
N LYS A 335 -11.51 7.43 -24.82
CA LYS A 335 -10.73 8.61 -25.18
C LYS A 335 -9.26 8.27 -25.10
N LEU A 336 -8.60 8.36 -26.24
CA LEU A 336 -7.15 8.31 -26.31
C LEU A 336 -6.64 9.74 -26.24
N GLU A 337 -5.82 10.03 -25.24
CA GLU A 337 -5.24 11.34 -25.03
C GLU A 337 -3.71 11.21 -25.08
N GLU A 338 -3.04 12.16 -25.71
CA GLU A 338 -1.59 12.25 -25.56
C GLU A 338 -1.26 12.60 -24.11
N SER A 339 -0.38 11.82 -23.49
CA SER A 339 0.19 12.17 -22.20
C SER A 339 1.36 13.13 -22.38
N GLU A 340 1.71 13.85 -21.32
CA GLU A 340 2.95 14.61 -21.30
C GLU A 340 4.15 13.70 -21.60
N LYS A 341 5.07 14.18 -22.46
CA LYS A 341 6.26 13.44 -22.87
C LYS A 341 7.30 13.51 -21.76
N PHE A 342 7.39 12.44 -20.97
CA PHE A 342 8.45 12.23 -20.02
C PHE A 342 9.44 11.20 -20.55
N TYR A 343 10.69 11.30 -20.11
CA TYR A 343 11.73 10.33 -20.42
C TYR A 343 12.32 9.77 -19.14
N ILE A 344 12.84 8.55 -19.21
CA ILE A 344 13.49 7.87 -18.09
C ILE A 344 14.92 8.42 -17.96
N GLU A 345 15.19 9.13 -16.86
CA GLU A 345 16.54 9.62 -16.57
C GLU A 345 17.41 8.50 -16.01
N ARG A 346 16.85 7.75 -15.05
CA ARG A 346 17.60 6.70 -14.33
C ARG A 346 16.65 5.63 -13.78
N ILE A 347 17.15 4.39 -13.81
CA ILE A 347 16.52 3.24 -13.16
C ILE A 347 17.48 2.75 -12.07
N ASN A 348 17.12 3.02 -10.81
CA ASN A 348 17.87 2.58 -9.65
C ASN A 348 17.33 1.25 -9.14
N ILE A 349 18.21 0.32 -8.81
CA ILE A 349 17.85 -1.00 -8.29
C ILE A 349 18.45 -1.13 -6.88
N PHE A 350 17.60 -1.51 -5.92
CA PHE A 350 17.95 -1.63 -4.51
C PHE A 350 17.52 -3.00 -3.96
N GLY A 351 18.29 -3.53 -3.01
CA GLY A 351 17.97 -4.76 -2.30
C GLY A 351 18.42 -6.06 -2.96
N ASN A 352 19.16 -5.96 -4.08
CA ASN A 352 19.73 -7.09 -4.80
C ASN A 352 21.15 -7.42 -4.30
N TYR A 353 21.25 -7.90 -3.07
CA TYR A 353 22.54 -8.18 -2.41
C TYR A 353 23.27 -9.40 -2.99
N ILE A 354 22.54 -10.39 -3.51
CA ILE A 354 23.06 -11.64 -4.07
C ILE A 354 22.87 -11.65 -5.58
N THR A 355 21.70 -11.20 -6.06
CA THR A 355 21.35 -11.20 -7.48
C THR A 355 22.09 -10.07 -8.20
N GLN A 356 22.79 -10.41 -9.27
CA GLN A 356 23.45 -9.41 -10.11
C GLN A 356 22.41 -8.47 -10.73
N GLU A 357 22.70 -7.20 -10.79
CA GLU A 357 21.81 -6.15 -11.29
C GLU A 357 21.34 -6.40 -12.73
N ASN A 358 22.20 -6.94 -13.59
CA ASN A 358 21.87 -7.26 -14.97
C ASN A 358 20.74 -8.29 -15.10
N VAL A 359 20.53 -9.19 -14.13
CA VAL A 359 19.42 -10.15 -14.13
C VAL A 359 18.08 -9.42 -14.01
N ILE A 360 18.06 -8.32 -13.29
CA ILE A 360 16.88 -7.47 -13.11
C ILE A 360 16.72 -6.57 -14.33
N ARG A 361 17.79 -5.88 -14.77
CA ARG A 361 17.77 -4.98 -15.93
C ARG A 361 17.35 -5.71 -17.22
N ASN A 362 17.81 -6.93 -17.46
CA ASN A 362 17.44 -7.72 -18.63
C ASN A 362 15.96 -8.15 -18.65
N ALA A 363 15.22 -7.97 -17.56
CA ALA A 363 13.77 -8.20 -17.49
C ALA A 363 12.98 -6.91 -17.74
N PHE A 364 13.65 -5.77 -17.86
CA PHE A 364 12.99 -4.51 -18.15
C PHE A 364 12.73 -4.38 -19.64
N LEU A 365 11.57 -3.82 -19.98
CA LEU A 365 11.14 -3.50 -21.33
C LEU A 365 11.44 -2.04 -21.68
N VAL A 366 12.05 -1.30 -20.77
CA VAL A 366 12.44 0.10 -20.90
C VAL A 366 13.85 0.29 -20.35
N ASP A 367 14.59 1.22 -20.94
CA ASP A 367 15.93 1.61 -20.51
C ASP A 367 16.01 3.10 -20.15
N GLU A 368 17.13 3.50 -19.58
CA GLU A 368 17.45 4.90 -19.32
C GLU A 368 17.56 5.66 -20.67
N GLY A 369 16.87 6.77 -20.79
CA GLY A 369 16.76 7.55 -22.04
C GLY A 369 15.49 7.26 -22.85
N ASP A 370 14.78 6.15 -22.58
CA ASP A 370 13.54 5.83 -23.27
C ASP A 370 12.40 6.75 -22.83
N ALA A 371 11.34 6.79 -23.65
CA ALA A 371 10.08 7.39 -23.28
C ALA A 371 9.50 6.72 -22.02
N PHE A 372 9.09 7.52 -21.06
CA PHE A 372 8.45 6.99 -19.85
C PHE A 372 7.02 6.52 -20.18
N ASN A 373 6.82 5.22 -20.15
CA ASN A 373 5.54 4.59 -20.31
C ASN A 373 5.23 3.74 -19.06
N GLU A 374 4.20 4.12 -18.29
CA GLU A 374 3.87 3.44 -17.04
C GLU A 374 3.45 1.97 -17.25
N ILE A 375 2.84 1.65 -18.40
CA ILE A 375 2.41 0.30 -18.75
C ILE A 375 3.66 -0.58 -18.94
N LEU A 376 4.65 -0.12 -19.70
CA LEU A 376 5.92 -0.82 -19.90
C LEU A 376 6.67 -1.01 -18.59
N VAL A 377 6.71 0.01 -17.74
CA VAL A 377 7.32 -0.09 -16.40
C VAL A 377 6.59 -1.15 -15.56
N ASN A 378 5.25 -1.17 -15.58
CA ASN A 378 4.47 -2.19 -14.85
C ASN A 378 4.70 -3.60 -15.40
N LYS A 379 4.74 -3.77 -16.72
CA LYS A 379 5.09 -5.05 -17.36
C LYS A 379 6.50 -5.49 -16.96
N SER A 380 7.49 -4.59 -16.97
CA SER A 380 8.85 -4.86 -16.50
C SER A 380 8.88 -5.37 -15.06
N ILE A 381 8.16 -4.70 -14.15
CA ILE A 381 8.02 -5.17 -12.75
C ILE A 381 7.42 -6.57 -12.67
N ASN A 382 6.42 -6.87 -13.49
CA ASN A 382 5.81 -8.19 -13.52
C ASN A 382 6.77 -9.26 -14.08
N GLU A 383 7.60 -8.92 -15.08
CA GLU A 383 8.66 -9.80 -15.59
C GLU A 383 9.70 -10.10 -14.51
N VAL A 384 10.12 -9.10 -13.72
CA VAL A 384 11.02 -9.32 -12.58
C VAL A 384 10.37 -10.24 -11.54
N LYS A 385 9.09 -10.03 -11.22
CA LYS A 385 8.33 -10.91 -10.30
C LYS A 385 8.19 -12.34 -10.82
N SER A 386 8.04 -12.51 -12.14
CA SER A 386 7.87 -13.82 -12.78
C SER A 386 9.09 -14.72 -12.62
N LYS A 387 10.27 -14.15 -12.41
CA LYS A 387 11.52 -14.90 -12.15
C LYS A 387 11.50 -15.68 -10.84
N ARG A 388 10.57 -15.35 -9.90
CA ARG A 388 10.36 -16.06 -8.62
C ARG A 388 11.60 -16.15 -7.71
N ILE A 389 12.59 -15.30 -7.94
CA ILE A 389 13.80 -15.17 -7.10
C ILE A 389 13.67 -14.06 -6.07
N PHE A 390 12.62 -13.25 -6.16
CA PHE A 390 12.31 -12.16 -5.24
C PHE A 390 11.01 -12.44 -4.49
N LYS A 391 11.00 -12.16 -3.20
CA LYS A 391 9.82 -12.21 -2.33
C LYS A 391 8.89 -11.03 -2.59
N THR A 392 9.47 -9.84 -2.74
CA THR A 392 8.76 -8.62 -3.10
C THR A 392 9.52 -7.84 -4.15
N VAL A 393 8.79 -7.17 -5.05
CA VAL A 393 9.33 -6.21 -6.01
C VAL A 393 8.38 -5.01 -5.99
N THR A 394 8.90 -3.85 -5.63
CA THR A 394 8.15 -2.59 -5.57
C THR A 394 8.81 -1.54 -6.45
N LYS A 395 8.02 -0.59 -6.93
CA LYS A 395 8.50 0.57 -7.68
C LYS A 395 8.13 1.87 -6.99
N LYS A 396 8.97 2.87 -7.15
CA LYS A 396 8.68 4.27 -6.84
C LYS A 396 9.10 5.12 -8.02
N ILE A 397 8.22 5.98 -8.50
CA ILE A 397 8.49 6.91 -9.58
C ILE A 397 8.58 8.31 -8.98
N SER A 398 9.62 9.04 -9.32
CA SER A 398 9.87 10.41 -8.86
C SER A 398 10.28 11.30 -10.04
N SER A 399 10.22 12.63 -9.86
CA SER A 399 10.75 13.58 -10.83
C SER A 399 12.27 13.43 -10.90
N GLY A 400 12.82 13.55 -12.10
CA GLY A 400 14.25 13.56 -12.35
C GLY A 400 14.88 14.95 -12.15
N SER A 401 16.02 15.17 -12.77
CA SER A 401 16.76 16.44 -12.70
C SER A 401 16.06 17.62 -13.38
N THR A 402 15.11 17.34 -14.28
CA THR A 402 14.22 18.31 -14.93
C THR A 402 12.77 17.86 -14.87
N ASP A 403 11.85 18.80 -15.14
CA ASP A 403 10.41 18.52 -15.11
C ASP A 403 9.96 17.45 -16.11
N LYS A 404 10.74 17.22 -17.19
CA LYS A 404 10.44 16.23 -18.23
C LYS A 404 11.13 14.87 -18.00
N LEU A 405 11.89 14.72 -16.92
CA LEU A 405 12.61 13.50 -16.60
C LEU A 405 11.98 12.78 -15.40
N LYS A 406 11.98 11.46 -15.43
CA LYS A 406 11.52 10.59 -14.36
C LYS A 406 12.62 9.64 -13.90
N THR A 407 12.73 9.44 -12.60
CA THR A 407 13.58 8.42 -12.01
C THR A 407 12.71 7.30 -11.47
N ILE A 408 13.11 6.06 -11.76
CA ILE A 408 12.40 4.85 -11.35
C ILE A 408 13.27 4.13 -10.33
N ASP A 409 12.82 4.07 -9.10
CA ASP A 409 13.46 3.30 -8.03
C ASP A 409 12.76 1.95 -7.88
N ILE A 410 13.50 0.87 -8.10
CA ILE A 410 13.04 -0.50 -7.94
C ILE A 410 13.65 -1.06 -6.67
N THR A 411 12.81 -1.51 -5.76
CA THR A 411 13.28 -2.19 -4.55
C THR A 411 12.85 -3.65 -4.59
N VAL A 412 13.81 -4.55 -4.51
CA VAL A 412 13.59 -6.00 -4.46
C VAL A 412 13.95 -6.54 -3.08
N GLU A 413 13.22 -7.57 -2.64
CA GLU A 413 13.56 -8.38 -1.46
C GLU A 413 13.85 -9.80 -1.97
N GLU A 414 15.08 -10.25 -1.83
CA GLU A 414 15.50 -11.55 -2.33
C GLU A 414 14.86 -12.69 -1.56
N GLN A 415 14.51 -13.75 -2.26
CA GLN A 415 14.01 -14.98 -1.67
C GLN A 415 15.15 -15.99 -1.56
N ALA A 416 15.26 -16.68 -0.44
CA ALA A 416 16.19 -17.80 -0.33
C ALA A 416 15.78 -18.89 -1.34
N THR A 417 16.58 -19.05 -2.39
CA THR A 417 16.36 -20.03 -3.48
C THR A 417 17.02 -21.39 -3.22
N GLY A 418 17.70 -21.56 -2.07
CA GLY A 418 18.35 -22.82 -1.71
C GLY A 418 17.36 -23.79 -1.09
N GLU A 419 16.90 -24.78 -1.82
CA GLU A 419 16.52 -26.06 -1.26
C GLU A 419 17.82 -26.79 -0.89
N ILE A 420 18.08 -26.91 0.41
CA ILE A 420 19.06 -27.89 0.88
C ILE A 420 18.32 -29.23 0.86
N THR A 421 18.58 -30.03 -0.16
CA THR A 421 18.21 -31.45 -0.20
C THR A 421 18.97 -32.25 0.86
#